data_e8e719137f124883e3bfa6a57ec57a58
#
_entry.id   e8e719137f124883e3bfa6a57ec57a58
#
_cell.length_a   1.000
_cell.length_b   1.000
_cell.length_c   1.000
_cell.angle_alpha   90.00
_cell.angle_beta   90.00
_cell.angle_gamma   90.00
#
_symmetry.space_group_name_H-M   'P 1'
#
loop_
_entity.id
_entity.type
_entity.pdbx_description
1 polymer ?
#
loop_
_entity_poly.entity_id
_entity_poly.type
_entity_poly.pdbx_seq_one_letter_code
_entity_poly.pdbx_strand_id
1 'polypeptide(L)'
;MKQVLGIMSCTLLLAACAATSEQEEPTATAVLQPRSGSQVQGTVKFTQIGDIVRLSGEITGHTKGPKGFHIHEKGDCSDPKAMSAGGHFNPHKGKHGGPYDPVKHAGDIGNLVFNDQGVAKVNITVGNISVSRDGPDGIIGRALVVHMDPDDLKTDPTGNAGGRAACGVIG
;
A
#
# COMPACT_ATOMS: atom_id res chain seq x y z
N MET A 1 55.17 -41.33 -50.35
CA MET A 1 53.73 -41.12 -50.16
C MET A 1 53.51 -40.98 -48.65
N LYS A 2 53.26 -39.70 -48.18
CA LYS A 2 53.03 -39.39 -46.77
C LYS A 2 51.55 -38.94 -46.66
N GLN A 3 50.72 -39.68 -45.96
CA GLN A 3 49.36 -39.35 -45.64
C GLN A 3 49.34 -38.38 -44.44
N VAL A 4 48.75 -37.25 -44.59
CA VAL A 4 48.49 -36.28 -43.52
C VAL A 4 47.05 -36.50 -43.01
N LEU A 5 46.90 -36.93 -41.75
CA LEU A 5 45.65 -37.18 -41.08
C LEU A 5 45.19 -35.86 -40.47
N GLY A 6 44.11 -35.28 -41.05
CA GLY A 6 43.49 -34.05 -40.51
C GLY A 6 42.61 -34.39 -39.33
N ILE A 7 42.91 -33.80 -38.17
CA ILE A 7 42.09 -33.88 -36.96
C ILE A 7 41.05 -32.74 -37.04
N MET A 8 39.78 -33.12 -37.21
CA MET A 8 38.65 -32.17 -37.19
C MET A 8 38.21 -31.97 -35.75
N SER A 9 38.59 -30.83 -35.16
CA SER A 9 38.19 -30.44 -33.82
C SER A 9 36.73 -29.90 -33.85
N CYS A 10 35.82 -30.65 -33.25
CA CYS A 10 34.41 -30.27 -33.12
C CYS A 10 34.26 -29.47 -31.82
N THR A 11 34.19 -28.15 -31.91
CA THR A 11 33.91 -27.26 -30.77
C THR A 11 32.41 -27.27 -30.48
N LEU A 12 32.02 -27.96 -29.38
CA LEU A 12 30.65 -27.83 -28.82
C LEU A 12 30.48 -26.47 -28.20
N LEU A 13 29.64 -25.63 -28.81
CA LEU A 13 29.13 -24.40 -28.16
C LEU A 13 28.03 -24.81 -27.17
N LEU A 14 28.33 -24.76 -25.88
CA LEU A 14 27.29 -24.77 -24.82
C LEU A 14 26.58 -23.42 -24.79
N ALA A 15 25.36 -23.37 -25.30
CA ALA A 15 24.48 -22.26 -25.09
C ALA A 15 23.95 -22.29 -23.64
N ALA A 16 24.54 -21.47 -22.76
CA ALA A 16 24.00 -21.24 -21.42
C ALA A 16 22.71 -20.44 -21.54
N CYS A 17 21.55 -21.10 -21.40
CA CYS A 17 20.29 -20.40 -21.13
C CYS A 17 20.39 -19.72 -19.75
N ALA A 18 20.61 -18.41 -19.73
CA ALA A 18 20.42 -17.60 -18.53
C ALA A 18 18.91 -17.57 -18.24
N ALA A 19 18.48 -18.40 -17.28
CA ALA A 19 17.15 -18.26 -16.71
C ALA A 19 17.13 -16.94 -15.93
N THR A 20 16.48 -15.91 -16.47
CA THR A 20 16.10 -14.72 -15.71
C THR A 20 15.06 -15.15 -14.70
N SER A 21 15.44 -15.24 -13.41
CA SER A 21 14.49 -15.39 -12.33
C SER A 21 13.61 -14.13 -12.32
N GLU A 22 12.35 -14.23 -12.72
CA GLU A 22 11.35 -13.21 -12.41
C GLU A 22 11.28 -13.13 -10.87
N GLN A 23 11.83 -12.08 -10.33
CA GLN A 23 11.70 -11.78 -8.91
C GLN A 23 10.27 -11.30 -8.68
N GLU A 24 9.44 -12.12 -8.00
CA GLU A 24 8.09 -11.70 -7.63
C GLU A 24 8.16 -10.41 -6.81
N GLU A 25 7.39 -9.41 -7.23
CA GLU A 25 7.30 -8.14 -6.51
C GLU A 25 6.69 -8.37 -5.12
N PRO A 26 7.26 -7.81 -4.04
CA PRO A 26 6.69 -7.94 -2.70
C PRO A 26 5.24 -7.43 -2.67
N THR A 27 4.35 -8.22 -2.08
CA THR A 27 2.93 -7.86 -1.96
C THR A 27 2.44 -8.02 -0.52
N ALA A 28 1.42 -7.24 -0.17
CA ALA A 28 0.69 -7.34 1.08
C ALA A 28 -0.80 -7.03 0.82
N THR A 29 -1.66 -7.38 1.77
CA THR A 29 -3.10 -7.15 1.63
C THR A 29 -3.67 -6.65 2.96
N ALA A 30 -4.62 -5.69 2.87
CA ALA A 30 -5.45 -5.29 3.99
C ALA A 30 -6.91 -5.64 3.70
N VAL A 31 -7.52 -6.46 4.55
CA VAL A 31 -8.95 -6.73 4.54
C VAL A 31 -9.62 -5.78 5.53
N LEU A 32 -10.30 -4.77 5.00
CA LEU A 32 -10.98 -3.75 5.77
C LEU A 32 -12.30 -4.28 6.35
N GLN A 33 -12.46 -4.13 7.66
CA GLN A 33 -13.67 -4.49 8.39
C GLN A 33 -14.34 -3.23 8.94
N PRO A 34 -15.69 -3.19 9.00
CA PRO A 34 -16.43 -2.06 9.53
C PRO A 34 -16.03 -1.69 10.96
N ARG A 35 -15.98 -0.38 11.24
CA ARG A 35 -15.76 0.20 12.57
C ARG A 35 -16.73 1.34 12.82
N SER A 36 -16.85 1.79 14.05
CA SER A 36 -17.72 2.91 14.45
C SER A 36 -19.18 2.76 14.01
N GLY A 37 -19.70 1.52 13.87
CA GLY A 37 -21.05 1.26 13.41
C GLY A 37 -21.30 1.46 11.91
N SER A 38 -20.25 1.62 11.11
CA SER A 38 -20.35 1.73 9.65
C SER A 38 -20.64 0.39 8.98
N GLN A 39 -20.80 0.42 7.63
CA GLN A 39 -20.87 -0.76 6.76
C GLN A 39 -19.67 -0.83 5.80
N VAL A 40 -18.65 0.02 6.03
CA VAL A 40 -17.51 0.15 5.13
C VAL A 40 -16.61 -1.08 5.21
N GLN A 41 -16.39 -1.72 4.07
CA GLN A 41 -15.55 -2.91 3.96
C GLN A 41 -14.91 -3.01 2.58
N GLY A 42 -13.87 -3.82 2.46
CA GLY A 42 -13.21 -4.05 1.19
C GLY A 42 -11.85 -4.71 1.35
N THR A 43 -11.16 -4.87 0.23
CA THR A 43 -9.82 -5.44 0.21
C THR A 43 -8.91 -4.57 -0.63
N VAL A 44 -7.74 -4.27 -0.11
CA VAL A 44 -6.71 -3.48 -0.79
C VAL A 44 -5.43 -4.29 -0.83
N LYS A 45 -4.91 -4.50 -2.05
CA LYS A 45 -3.60 -5.10 -2.30
C LYS A 45 -2.57 -4.00 -2.45
N PHE A 46 -1.43 -4.17 -1.83
CA PHE A 46 -0.22 -3.39 -1.96
C PHE A 46 0.78 -4.19 -2.80
N THR A 47 1.40 -3.56 -3.79
CA THR A 47 2.43 -4.17 -4.62
C THR A 47 3.62 -3.23 -4.69
N GLN A 48 4.81 -3.70 -4.30
CA GLN A 48 6.05 -2.94 -4.45
C GLN A 48 6.45 -2.92 -5.92
N ILE A 49 6.72 -1.76 -6.48
CA ILE A 49 7.21 -1.59 -7.86
C ILE A 49 8.41 -0.64 -7.80
N GLY A 50 9.62 -1.18 -7.71
CA GLY A 50 10.80 -0.37 -7.47
C GLY A 50 10.66 0.46 -6.18
N ASP A 51 10.77 1.79 -6.27
CA ASP A 51 10.70 2.71 -5.12
C ASP A 51 9.28 3.18 -4.76
N ILE A 52 8.26 2.64 -5.42
CA ILE A 52 6.86 3.01 -5.18
C ILE A 52 6.02 1.81 -4.78
N VAL A 53 4.91 2.05 -4.08
CA VAL A 53 3.90 1.04 -3.76
C VAL A 53 2.59 1.39 -4.46
N ARG A 54 2.08 0.45 -5.25
CA ARG A 54 0.76 0.55 -5.86
C ARG A 54 -0.28 -0.10 -4.97
N LEU A 55 -1.33 0.65 -4.67
CA LEU A 55 -2.52 0.19 -3.98
C LEU A 55 -3.62 -0.07 -5.00
N SER A 56 -4.24 -1.24 -4.94
CA SER A 56 -5.34 -1.61 -5.83
C SER A 56 -6.42 -2.38 -5.09
N GLY A 57 -7.69 -2.16 -5.45
CA GLY A 57 -8.80 -2.86 -4.81
C GLY A 57 -10.13 -2.13 -4.95
N GLU A 58 -11.08 -2.53 -4.11
CA GLU A 58 -12.40 -1.94 -4.03
C GLU A 58 -12.87 -1.86 -2.58
N ILE A 59 -13.50 -0.75 -2.24
CA ILE A 59 -14.10 -0.52 -0.92
C ILE A 59 -15.55 -0.10 -1.14
N THR A 60 -16.45 -0.65 -0.33
CA THR A 60 -17.90 -0.45 -0.44
C THR A 60 -18.51 -0.02 0.89
N GLY A 61 -19.78 0.43 0.87
CA GLY A 61 -20.57 0.68 2.07
C GLY A 61 -20.41 2.06 2.69
N HIS A 62 -19.79 3.01 1.98
CA HIS A 62 -19.69 4.39 2.46
C HIS A 62 -20.69 5.32 1.75
N THR A 63 -20.96 6.48 2.34
CA THR A 63 -21.69 7.56 1.67
C THR A 63 -20.84 8.17 0.56
N LYS A 64 -21.51 8.65 -0.51
CA LYS A 64 -20.87 9.35 -1.64
C LYS A 64 -19.93 10.47 -1.20
N GLY A 65 -18.87 10.68 -1.96
CA GLY A 65 -17.93 11.79 -1.83
C GLY A 65 -16.55 11.38 -1.32
N PRO A 66 -15.64 12.34 -1.13
CA PRO A 66 -14.29 12.07 -0.66
C PRO A 66 -14.31 11.64 0.81
N LYS A 67 -13.37 10.73 1.15
CA LYS A 67 -13.19 10.20 2.51
C LYS A 67 -11.71 9.99 2.77
N GLY A 68 -11.22 10.43 3.93
CA GLY A 68 -9.84 10.24 4.33
C GLY A 68 -9.42 8.78 4.27
N PHE A 69 -8.22 8.52 3.76
CA PHE A 69 -7.68 7.19 3.55
C PHE A 69 -6.20 7.19 3.93
N HIS A 70 -5.86 6.50 5.03
CA HIS A 70 -4.55 6.61 5.64
C HIS A 70 -4.00 5.28 6.13
N ILE A 71 -2.67 5.16 6.17
CA ILE A 71 -1.99 4.10 6.93
C ILE A 71 -1.74 4.63 8.34
N HIS A 72 -2.17 3.87 9.35
CA HIS A 72 -1.98 4.15 10.77
C HIS A 72 -0.81 3.37 11.35
N GLU A 73 -0.22 3.89 12.42
CA GLU A 73 1.07 3.43 12.98
C GLU A 73 1.04 2.03 13.58
N LYS A 74 -0.13 1.53 14.06
CA LYS A 74 -0.28 0.26 14.73
C LYS A 74 -1.22 -0.66 13.96
N GLY A 75 -0.81 -1.92 13.74
CA GLY A 75 -1.65 -2.95 13.13
C GLY A 75 -2.64 -3.55 14.11
N ASP A 76 -3.37 -2.70 14.81
CA ASP A 76 -4.38 -3.11 15.77
C ASP A 76 -5.73 -2.46 15.46
N CYS A 77 -6.65 -3.27 14.96
CA CYS A 77 -8.02 -2.88 14.65
C CYS A 77 -9.03 -3.42 15.68
N SER A 78 -8.61 -3.83 16.87
CA SER A 78 -9.47 -4.49 17.86
C SER A 78 -10.49 -3.56 18.51
N ASP A 79 -10.16 -2.30 18.69
CA ASP A 79 -11.08 -1.28 19.24
C ASP A 79 -12.28 -1.07 18.30
N PRO A 80 -13.53 -1.01 18.83
CA PRO A 80 -14.73 -0.80 18.00
C PRO A 80 -14.72 0.47 17.15
N LYS A 81 -13.96 1.49 17.55
CA LYS A 81 -13.74 2.73 16.81
C LYS A 81 -12.37 2.78 16.13
N ALA A 82 -11.66 1.64 16.10
CA ALA A 82 -10.29 1.51 15.59
C ALA A 82 -9.26 2.46 16.24
N MET A 83 -9.50 2.93 17.46
CA MET A 83 -8.57 3.84 18.15
C MET A 83 -7.26 3.16 18.51
N SER A 84 -7.25 1.83 18.66
CA SER A 84 -6.06 1.01 18.88
C SER A 84 -5.04 1.09 17.73
N ALA A 85 -5.46 1.45 16.51
CA ALA A 85 -4.55 1.67 15.38
C ALA A 85 -3.62 2.89 15.55
N GLY A 86 -3.84 3.73 16.57
CA GLY A 86 -2.99 4.89 16.84
C GLY A 86 -3.21 6.06 15.87
N GLY A 87 -2.19 6.90 15.69
CA GLY A 87 -2.16 8.02 14.74
C GLY A 87 -1.77 7.58 13.32
N HIS A 88 -1.62 8.55 12.42
CA HIS A 88 -1.08 8.28 11.09
C HIS A 88 0.36 7.76 11.18
N PHE A 89 0.74 6.88 10.27
CA PHE A 89 2.10 6.38 10.17
C PHE A 89 3.06 7.50 9.79
N ASN A 90 3.89 7.93 10.74
CA ASN A 90 4.76 9.11 10.63
C ASN A 90 6.18 8.83 11.14
N PRO A 91 6.97 8.00 10.44
CA PRO A 91 8.33 7.66 10.87
C PRO A 91 9.29 8.84 10.82
N HIS A 92 9.04 9.81 9.95
CA HIS A 92 9.90 10.98 9.73
C HIS A 92 9.47 12.23 10.51
N LYS A 93 8.44 12.14 11.37
CA LYS A 93 7.95 13.23 12.21
C LYS A 93 7.57 14.50 11.41
N GLY A 94 7.05 14.30 10.19
CA GLY A 94 6.46 15.36 9.38
C GLY A 94 5.16 15.87 9.97
N LYS A 95 4.62 16.94 9.40
CA LYS A 95 3.24 17.39 9.63
C LYS A 95 2.31 16.66 8.67
N HIS A 96 1.01 16.66 9.00
CA HIS A 96 0.00 16.16 8.07
C HIS A 96 -0.02 16.99 6.78
N GLY A 97 -0.26 16.31 5.65
CA GLY A 97 -0.31 16.93 4.33
C GLY A 97 -1.01 16.09 3.28
N GLY A 98 -1.17 16.68 2.10
CA GLY A 98 -1.71 15.99 0.94
C GLY A 98 -0.74 14.94 0.36
N PRO A 99 -1.22 13.99 -0.48
CA PRO A 99 -0.42 12.89 -1.01
C PRO A 99 0.80 13.34 -1.84
N TYR A 100 0.76 14.56 -2.36
CA TYR A 100 1.83 15.13 -3.22
C TYR A 100 2.67 16.19 -2.51
N ASP A 101 2.39 16.47 -1.24
CA ASP A 101 3.17 17.44 -0.49
C ASP A 101 4.56 16.90 -0.17
N PRO A 102 5.60 17.74 -0.23
CA PRO A 102 6.97 17.32 0.04
C PRO A 102 7.18 16.98 1.53
N VAL A 103 6.36 17.55 2.41
CA VAL A 103 6.35 17.25 3.85
C VAL A 103 4.96 16.75 4.22
N LYS A 104 4.87 15.49 4.60
CA LYS A 104 3.64 14.82 5.03
C LYS A 104 3.98 13.60 5.88
N HIS A 105 2.98 12.97 6.51
CA HIS A 105 3.18 11.64 7.08
C HIS A 105 3.37 10.60 5.95
N ALA A 106 4.14 9.58 6.18
CA ALA A 106 4.27 8.49 5.21
C ALA A 106 2.90 7.79 4.97
N GLY A 107 2.04 7.79 5.97
CA GLY A 107 0.68 7.24 5.90
C GLY A 107 -0.37 8.15 5.27
N ASP A 108 -0.06 9.39 4.89
CA ASP A 108 -1.02 10.31 4.27
C ASP A 108 -1.21 9.97 2.78
N ILE A 109 -2.27 9.23 2.46
CA ILE A 109 -2.63 8.80 1.10
C ILE A 109 -3.65 9.77 0.47
N GLY A 110 -4.32 10.58 1.28
CA GLY A 110 -5.33 11.55 0.85
C GLY A 110 -6.75 11.01 0.95
N ASN A 111 -7.56 11.21 -0.09
CA ASN A 111 -8.97 10.82 -0.09
C ASN A 111 -9.29 9.74 -1.12
N LEU A 112 -10.16 8.79 -0.76
CA LEU A 112 -10.93 7.97 -1.70
C LEU A 112 -12.24 8.66 -2.05
N VAL A 113 -12.66 8.56 -3.31
CA VAL A 113 -13.95 9.12 -3.74
C VAL A 113 -14.95 7.99 -3.96
N PHE A 114 -15.98 7.96 -3.12
CA PHE A 114 -17.09 7.01 -3.22
C PHE A 114 -18.17 7.55 -4.17
N ASN A 115 -18.66 6.69 -5.05
CA ASN A 115 -19.73 6.99 -6.02
C ASN A 115 -21.13 6.94 -5.36
N ASP A 116 -22.19 7.13 -6.19
CA ASP A 116 -23.58 7.10 -5.72
C ASP A 116 -24.01 5.75 -5.14
N GLN A 117 -23.32 4.65 -5.51
CA GLN A 117 -23.56 3.30 -4.99
C GLN A 117 -22.76 3.01 -3.72
N GLY A 118 -22.00 3.98 -3.21
CA GLY A 118 -21.15 3.81 -2.04
C GLY A 118 -19.92 2.95 -2.31
N VAL A 119 -19.39 2.97 -3.53
CA VAL A 119 -18.24 2.18 -3.99
C VAL A 119 -17.09 3.11 -4.36
N ALA A 120 -15.89 2.81 -3.89
CA ALA A 120 -14.65 3.44 -4.31
C ALA A 120 -13.69 2.41 -4.90
N LYS A 121 -13.15 2.70 -6.08
CA LYS A 121 -12.04 1.93 -6.69
C LYS A 121 -10.72 2.49 -6.17
N VAL A 122 -9.88 1.62 -5.65
CA VAL A 122 -8.52 1.97 -5.23
C VAL A 122 -7.57 1.69 -6.40
N ASN A 123 -6.91 2.72 -6.88
CA ASN A 123 -5.81 2.63 -7.84
C ASN A 123 -4.89 3.83 -7.61
N ILE A 124 -4.04 3.71 -6.60
CA ILE A 124 -3.22 4.80 -6.06
C ILE A 124 -1.77 4.32 -6.06
N THR A 125 -0.84 5.23 -6.34
CA THR A 125 0.59 5.01 -6.20
C THR A 125 1.13 5.90 -5.10
N VAL A 126 1.90 5.34 -4.18
CA VAL A 126 2.48 6.02 -3.02
C VAL A 126 3.98 5.80 -3.02
N GLY A 127 4.74 6.87 -2.83
CA GLY A 127 6.15 6.81 -2.44
C GLY A 127 6.31 6.85 -0.92
N ASN A 128 7.56 6.80 -0.44
CA ASN A 128 7.94 6.92 0.97
C ASN A 128 7.32 5.86 1.90
N ILE A 129 6.91 4.72 1.35
CA ILE A 129 6.52 3.50 2.07
C ILE A 129 7.10 2.28 1.35
N SER A 130 7.24 1.17 2.05
CA SER A 130 7.69 -0.10 1.47
C SER A 130 6.85 -1.28 1.94
N VAL A 131 6.63 -2.26 1.05
CA VAL A 131 5.97 -3.53 1.39
C VAL A 131 6.99 -4.41 2.12
N SER A 132 7.28 -4.03 3.38
CA SER A 132 8.26 -4.67 4.26
C SER A 132 7.80 -4.60 5.71
N ARG A 133 8.32 -5.50 6.55
CA ARG A 133 8.24 -5.39 8.01
C ARG A 133 9.37 -4.54 8.58
N ASP A 134 10.48 -4.50 7.87
CA ASP A 134 11.73 -3.91 8.32
C ASP A 134 11.93 -2.51 7.73
N GLY A 135 12.75 -1.73 8.42
CA GLY A 135 13.06 -0.37 8.02
C GLY A 135 12.01 0.66 8.44
N PRO A 136 12.35 1.95 8.35
CA PRO A 136 11.49 3.03 8.83
C PRO A 136 10.17 3.16 8.04
N ASP A 137 10.17 2.81 6.75
CA ASP A 137 9.05 2.99 5.84
C ASP A 137 8.20 1.72 5.64
N GLY A 138 8.51 0.64 6.39
CA GLY A 138 7.81 -0.63 6.30
C GLY A 138 6.35 -0.55 6.76
N ILE A 139 5.41 -1.06 5.94
CA ILE A 139 3.97 -0.99 6.22
C ILE A 139 3.35 -2.31 6.68
N ILE A 140 4.04 -3.45 6.54
CA ILE A 140 3.52 -4.74 7.00
C ILE A 140 3.42 -4.74 8.54
N GLY A 141 2.23 -5.07 9.05
CA GLY A 141 1.93 -5.01 10.48
C GLY A 141 1.39 -3.65 10.94
N ARG A 142 1.10 -2.72 10.03
CA ARG A 142 0.38 -1.46 10.28
C ARG A 142 -1.10 -1.61 9.91
N ALA A 143 -1.91 -0.58 10.14
CA ALA A 143 -3.33 -0.60 9.78
C ALA A 143 -3.63 0.36 8.63
N LEU A 144 -4.46 -0.11 7.68
CA LEU A 144 -5.11 0.74 6.69
C LEU A 144 -6.47 1.17 7.24
N VAL A 145 -6.78 2.46 7.17
CA VAL A 145 -8.01 3.05 7.71
C VAL A 145 -8.73 3.88 6.66
N VAL A 146 -10.05 3.71 6.58
CA VAL A 146 -10.98 4.63 5.89
C VAL A 146 -11.69 5.46 6.92
N HIS A 147 -11.72 6.77 6.74
CA HIS A 147 -12.35 7.71 7.66
C HIS A 147 -13.80 8.05 7.29
N MET A 148 -14.55 8.64 8.26
CA MET A 148 -15.95 9.03 8.06
C MET A 148 -16.09 10.28 7.18
N ASP A 149 -15.13 11.20 7.27
CA ASP A 149 -15.19 12.53 6.65
C ASP A 149 -14.02 12.71 5.66
N PRO A 150 -14.09 13.73 4.79
CA PRO A 150 -12.98 14.09 3.92
C PRO A 150 -11.76 14.53 4.73
N ASP A 151 -10.59 14.13 4.27
CA ASP A 151 -9.32 14.73 4.66
C ASP A 151 -9.18 16.10 4.01
N ASP A 152 -8.93 17.16 4.80
CA ASP A 152 -8.72 18.54 4.31
C ASP A 152 -7.30 18.78 3.78
N LEU A 153 -6.43 17.75 3.86
CA LEU A 153 -5.05 17.68 3.33
C LEU A 153 -4.07 18.67 3.97
N LYS A 154 -4.37 19.23 5.12
CA LYS A 154 -3.53 20.26 5.73
C LYS A 154 -3.58 20.34 7.25
N THR A 155 -4.71 20.03 7.89
CA THR A 155 -4.86 20.20 9.35
C THR A 155 -4.14 19.07 10.09
N ASP A 156 -3.05 19.41 10.75
CA ASP A 156 -2.27 18.48 11.57
C ASP A 156 -3.02 18.15 12.88
N PRO A 157 -3.01 16.90 13.35
CA PRO A 157 -2.32 15.73 12.80
C PRO A 157 -3.19 14.82 11.91
N THR A 158 -4.45 15.13 11.60
CA THR A 158 -5.40 14.15 11.04
C THR A 158 -6.18 14.60 9.82
N GLY A 159 -5.95 15.82 9.31
CA GLY A 159 -6.72 16.36 8.17
C GLY A 159 -8.21 16.53 8.45
N ASN A 160 -8.62 16.62 9.72
CA ASN A 160 -10.04 16.69 10.13
C ASN A 160 -10.91 15.55 9.56
N ALA A 161 -10.33 14.40 9.23
CA ALA A 161 -11.01 13.29 8.55
C ALA A 161 -12.06 12.56 9.41
N GLY A 162 -12.27 13.00 10.64
CA GLY A 162 -13.31 12.48 11.53
C GLY A 162 -13.06 11.06 12.06
N GLY A 163 -14.14 10.33 12.34
CA GLY A 163 -14.08 8.97 12.86
C GLY A 163 -13.52 7.97 11.85
N ARG A 164 -13.29 6.73 12.31
CA ARG A 164 -12.72 5.64 11.50
C ARG A 164 -13.84 4.69 11.09
N ALA A 165 -14.18 4.68 9.80
CA ALA A 165 -15.27 3.88 9.25
C ALA A 165 -14.86 2.42 9.06
N ALA A 166 -13.62 2.15 8.65
CA ALA A 166 -13.11 0.81 8.49
C ALA A 166 -11.63 0.73 8.85
N CYS A 167 -11.18 -0.46 9.25
CA CYS A 167 -9.80 -0.75 9.62
C CYS A 167 -9.41 -2.15 9.16
N GLY A 168 -8.21 -2.31 8.64
CA GLY A 168 -7.63 -3.61 8.28
C GLY A 168 -6.12 -3.63 8.47
N VAL A 169 -5.60 -4.71 9.05
CA VAL A 169 -4.14 -4.88 9.22
C VAL A 169 -3.52 -5.26 7.89
N ILE A 170 -2.39 -4.64 7.55
CA ILE A 170 -1.61 -4.93 6.35
C ILE A 170 -0.71 -6.13 6.62
N GLY A 171 -0.88 -7.21 5.85
CA GLY A 171 -0.12 -8.45 6.04
C GLY A 171 -0.08 -9.38 4.84
#